data_f63fbcca4841c65bbf8173445d6744ed
#
_entry.id   f63fbcca4841c65bbf8173445d6744ed
#
_cell.length_a   1.000
_cell.length_b   1.000
_cell.length_c   1.000
_cell.angle_alpha   90.00
_cell.angle_beta   90.00
_cell.angle_gamma   90.00
#
_symmetry.space_group_name_H-M   'P 1'
#
loop_
_entity.id
_entity.type
_entity.pdbx_description
1 polymer ?
#
loop_
_entity_poly.entity_id
_entity_poly.type
_entity_poly.pdbx_seq_one_letter_code
_entity_poly.pdbx_strand_id
1 'polypeptide(L)'
;MRPRLLVALSIAIVVSSCATSADEETAASTTTTSAGVTETTEGPTPAVPDEGFIVQDGDVVEVHYVGTLDDGSHFDSSRERDIPFSFTVGTGQVISGFDEAVRGGKVGDVRTVRIEPANAYGEWSEANVVEVPFNPEQGDVEVGETVYLTSGQSAVVLKVTEATVTLDTNHLLAGEALTFEIEILAITRG
;
A
#
# COMPACT_ATOMS: atom_id res chain seq x y z
N MET A 1 25.38 24.97 -14.53
CA MET A 1 25.08 23.57 -14.93
C MET A 1 26.09 22.67 -14.25
N ARG A 2 25.71 22.01 -13.16
CA ARG A 2 26.55 21.03 -12.44
C ARG A 2 25.89 19.65 -12.64
N PRO A 3 26.63 18.61 -12.97
CA PRO A 3 26.05 17.29 -13.23
C PRO A 3 25.56 16.66 -11.91
N ARG A 4 24.32 16.15 -11.91
CA ARG A 4 23.77 15.32 -10.86
C ARG A 4 24.50 13.98 -10.87
N LEU A 5 25.28 13.72 -9.83
CA LEU A 5 25.91 12.43 -9.58
C LEU A 5 24.87 11.56 -8.86
N LEU A 6 24.37 10.55 -9.57
CA LEU A 6 23.56 9.49 -8.99
C LEU A 6 24.48 8.60 -8.16
N VAL A 7 24.43 8.72 -6.85
CA VAL A 7 25.09 7.78 -5.95
C VAL A 7 24.17 6.56 -5.79
N ALA A 8 24.50 5.50 -6.50
CA ALA A 8 23.89 4.19 -6.31
C ALA A 8 24.50 3.55 -5.05
N LEU A 9 23.74 3.47 -3.98
CA LEU A 9 24.10 2.74 -2.77
C LEU A 9 23.98 1.24 -3.05
N SER A 10 25.11 0.58 -3.27
CA SER A 10 25.21 -0.86 -3.47
C SER A 10 25.06 -1.60 -2.15
N ILE A 11 23.90 -2.20 -1.92
CA ILE A 11 23.72 -3.19 -0.85
C ILE A 11 24.24 -4.52 -1.37
N ALA A 12 25.31 -5.03 -0.77
CA ALA A 12 25.84 -6.36 -1.05
C ALA A 12 24.89 -7.42 -0.51
N ILE A 13 24.19 -8.11 -1.43
CA ILE A 13 23.42 -9.32 -1.12
C ILE A 13 24.40 -10.48 -1.13
N VAL A 14 24.66 -11.06 0.03
CA VAL A 14 25.37 -12.34 0.16
C VAL A 14 24.40 -13.46 -0.20
N VAL A 15 24.49 -13.96 -1.42
CA VAL A 15 23.81 -15.19 -1.83
C VAL A 15 24.68 -16.37 -1.37
N SER A 16 24.23 -17.07 -0.33
CA SER A 16 24.77 -18.38 0.05
C SER A 16 24.25 -19.42 -0.95
N SER A 17 25.14 -19.84 -1.85
CA SER A 17 24.92 -20.93 -2.78
C SER A 17 25.18 -22.24 -2.06
N CYS A 18 24.20 -23.13 -1.97
CA CYS A 18 24.41 -24.55 -1.73
C CYS A 18 23.91 -25.33 -2.94
N ALA A 19 24.88 -25.79 -3.72
CA ALA A 19 24.69 -26.79 -4.76
C ALA A 19 24.91 -28.18 -4.16
N THR A 20 24.10 -29.16 -4.60
CA THR A 20 24.48 -30.58 -4.82
C THR A 20 23.24 -31.28 -5.35
N SER A 21 23.28 -31.70 -6.48
CA SER A 21 23.78 -32.83 -7.26
C SER A 21 22.65 -33.75 -7.68
N ALA A 22 22.67 -34.02 -8.96
CA ALA A 22 21.85 -34.95 -9.71
C ALA A 22 22.01 -36.40 -9.24
N ASP A 23 20.99 -37.23 -9.44
CA ASP A 23 21.15 -38.54 -10.06
C ASP A 23 19.85 -39.00 -10.74
N GLU A 24 20.05 -39.54 -11.92
CA GLU A 24 19.10 -40.22 -12.80
C GLU A 24 18.72 -41.58 -12.21
N GLU A 25 17.55 -42.10 -12.48
CA GLU A 25 17.31 -43.30 -13.30
C GLU A 25 15.88 -43.84 -13.20
N THR A 26 15.23 -43.91 -14.33
CA THR A 26 14.57 -45.03 -15.03
C THR A 26 13.52 -45.91 -14.36
N ALA A 27 12.35 -45.82 -15.01
CA ALA A 27 11.41 -46.88 -15.44
C ALA A 27 10.71 -47.78 -14.40
N ALA A 28 9.44 -47.84 -14.46
CA ALA A 28 8.58 -48.88 -15.05
C ALA A 28 7.14 -48.84 -14.53
N SER A 29 6.26 -48.88 -15.50
CA SER A 29 4.86 -49.26 -15.46
C SER A 29 4.41 -50.13 -14.29
N THR A 30 3.27 -49.80 -13.69
CA THR A 30 2.16 -50.73 -13.50
C THR A 30 0.83 -49.98 -13.34
N THR A 31 -0.09 -50.35 -14.22
CA THR A 31 -1.49 -50.03 -14.23
C THR A 31 -2.18 -50.56 -12.98
N THR A 32 -2.93 -49.71 -12.28
CA THR A 32 -4.08 -50.17 -11.50
C THR A 32 -5.16 -49.09 -11.50
N THR A 33 -6.22 -49.39 -12.16
CA THR A 33 -7.53 -48.74 -12.16
C THR A 33 -8.09 -48.71 -10.74
N SER A 34 -8.44 -47.55 -10.23
CA SER A 34 -9.48 -47.41 -9.20
C SER A 34 -10.09 -46.03 -9.24
N ALA A 35 -11.34 -46.04 -9.57
CA ALA A 35 -12.44 -45.09 -9.40
C ALA A 35 -12.21 -43.78 -8.67
N GLY A 36 -12.46 -42.69 -9.37
CA GLY A 36 -13.37 -41.60 -9.06
C GLY A 36 -13.37 -41.00 -7.66
N VAL A 37 -12.60 -39.92 -7.50
CA VAL A 37 -13.08 -38.74 -6.79
C VAL A 37 -12.61 -37.54 -7.63
N THR A 38 -13.55 -36.96 -8.32
CA THR A 38 -13.38 -35.69 -8.99
C THR A 38 -13.34 -34.63 -7.87
N GLU A 39 -12.16 -34.36 -7.32
CA GLU A 39 -11.98 -33.16 -6.57
C GLU A 39 -11.89 -32.03 -7.59
N THR A 40 -13.06 -31.46 -7.88
CA THR A 40 -13.17 -30.21 -8.60
C THR A 40 -12.53 -29.17 -7.70
N THR A 41 -11.26 -28.85 -7.96
CA THR A 41 -10.66 -27.60 -7.50
C THR A 41 -11.45 -26.49 -8.19
N GLU A 42 -12.52 -26.00 -7.55
CA GLU A 42 -13.11 -24.73 -7.90
C GLU A 42 -12.02 -23.68 -7.69
N GLY A 43 -11.40 -23.27 -8.80
CA GLY A 43 -10.69 -22.02 -8.86
C GLY A 43 -11.66 -20.91 -8.46
N PRO A 44 -11.19 -19.75 -7.97
CA PRO A 44 -12.07 -18.67 -7.59
C PRO A 44 -12.97 -18.35 -8.78
N THR A 45 -14.25 -18.67 -8.64
CA THR A 45 -15.29 -18.26 -9.57
C THR A 45 -15.17 -16.74 -9.70
N PRO A 46 -15.05 -16.16 -10.91
CA PRO A 46 -15.13 -14.72 -11.04
C PRO A 46 -16.45 -14.29 -10.44
N ALA A 47 -16.36 -13.51 -9.35
CA ALA A 47 -17.52 -12.98 -8.65
C ALA A 47 -18.35 -12.19 -9.67
N VAL A 48 -19.58 -12.63 -9.91
CA VAL A 48 -20.52 -11.87 -10.74
C VAL A 48 -20.84 -10.60 -9.96
N PRO A 49 -20.61 -9.40 -10.49
CA PRO A 49 -21.00 -8.18 -9.79
C PRO A 49 -22.50 -8.22 -9.57
N ASP A 50 -22.91 -8.32 -8.30
CA ASP A 50 -24.34 -8.34 -7.97
C ASP A 50 -24.81 -6.89 -7.80
N GLU A 51 -25.56 -6.43 -8.78
CA GLU A 51 -26.15 -5.06 -8.80
C GLU A 51 -27.14 -4.79 -7.65
N GLY A 52 -27.45 -5.81 -6.84
CA GLY A 52 -28.41 -5.74 -5.74
C GLY A 52 -27.81 -5.62 -4.34
N PHE A 53 -26.52 -5.89 -4.16
CA PHE A 53 -25.90 -5.88 -2.85
C PHE A 53 -25.61 -4.45 -2.36
N ILE A 54 -25.84 -4.28 -1.07
CA ILE A 54 -25.40 -3.08 -0.33
C ILE A 54 -24.15 -3.47 0.45
N VAL A 55 -23.09 -2.67 0.33
CA VAL A 55 -21.81 -2.88 1.02
C VAL A 55 -22.01 -2.96 2.53
N GLN A 56 -21.51 -4.02 3.15
CA GLN A 56 -21.51 -4.30 4.58
C GLN A 56 -20.11 -4.70 5.06
N ASP A 57 -19.93 -4.73 6.39
CA ASP A 57 -18.69 -5.21 7.00
C ASP A 57 -18.46 -6.69 6.62
N GLY A 58 -17.22 -7.00 6.25
CA GLY A 58 -16.79 -8.30 5.79
C GLY A 58 -16.89 -8.50 4.27
N ASP A 59 -17.60 -7.63 3.55
CA ASP A 59 -17.63 -7.70 2.10
C ASP A 59 -16.28 -7.28 1.50
N VAL A 60 -15.88 -7.94 0.41
CA VAL A 60 -14.76 -7.49 -0.43
C VAL A 60 -15.33 -6.57 -1.50
N VAL A 61 -14.82 -5.34 -1.57
CA VAL A 61 -15.23 -4.36 -2.58
C VAL A 61 -14.08 -4.05 -3.52
N GLU A 62 -14.42 -3.87 -4.80
CA GLU A 62 -13.51 -3.32 -5.79
C GLU A 62 -13.97 -1.92 -6.15
N VAL A 63 -13.03 -0.98 -6.11
CA VAL A 63 -13.32 0.44 -6.34
C VAL A 63 -12.31 1.08 -7.28
N HIS A 64 -12.75 2.09 -8.02
CA HIS A 64 -11.85 3.12 -8.50
C HIS A 64 -11.95 4.33 -7.58
N TYR A 65 -10.81 4.99 -7.37
CA TYR A 65 -10.77 6.22 -6.59
C TYR A 65 -9.78 7.25 -7.16
N VAL A 66 -10.03 8.50 -6.81
CA VAL A 66 -9.12 9.61 -6.99
C VAL A 66 -9.04 10.35 -5.66
N GLY A 67 -7.84 10.53 -5.13
CA GLY A 67 -7.56 11.25 -3.89
C GLY A 67 -6.93 12.61 -4.15
N THR A 68 -7.52 13.66 -3.54
CA THR A 68 -7.06 15.05 -3.64
C THR A 68 -6.92 15.67 -2.26
N LEU A 69 -5.98 16.61 -2.13
CA LEU A 69 -5.85 17.48 -0.97
C LEU A 69 -6.81 18.69 -1.08
N ASP A 70 -6.94 19.45 0.01
CA ASP A 70 -7.80 20.66 0.04
C ASP A 70 -7.35 21.75 -0.95
N ASP A 71 -6.08 21.74 -1.36
CA ASP A 71 -5.56 22.65 -2.40
C ASP A 71 -5.87 22.18 -3.83
N GLY A 72 -6.52 21.02 -3.97
CA GLY A 72 -6.87 20.40 -5.24
C GLY A 72 -5.74 19.56 -5.86
N SER A 73 -4.59 19.43 -5.20
CA SER A 73 -3.52 18.56 -5.68
C SER A 73 -3.89 17.09 -5.54
N HIS A 74 -3.58 16.30 -6.57
CA HIS A 74 -3.76 14.85 -6.56
C HIS A 74 -2.60 14.19 -5.81
N PHE A 75 -2.90 13.26 -4.89
CA PHE A 75 -1.87 12.51 -4.19
C PHE A 75 -1.89 11.01 -4.53
N ASP A 76 -3.04 10.46 -4.90
CA ASP A 76 -3.16 9.05 -5.31
C ASP A 76 -4.40 8.82 -6.18
N SER A 77 -4.31 7.85 -7.12
CA SER A 77 -5.42 7.47 -8.00
C SER A 77 -5.26 6.05 -8.51
N SER A 78 -6.28 5.22 -8.33
CA SER A 78 -6.36 3.90 -8.96
C SER A 78 -6.66 4.00 -10.46
N ARG A 79 -7.33 5.09 -10.89
CA ARG A 79 -7.65 5.32 -12.30
C ARG A 79 -6.41 5.58 -13.15
N GLU A 80 -5.41 6.30 -12.59
CA GLU A 80 -4.14 6.55 -13.30
C GLU A 80 -3.33 5.29 -13.54
N ARG A 81 -3.50 4.29 -12.66
CA ARG A 81 -2.87 2.97 -12.78
C ARG A 81 -3.69 1.99 -13.63
N ASP A 82 -4.94 2.33 -13.94
CA ASP A 82 -5.93 1.46 -14.62
C ASP A 82 -6.10 0.10 -13.91
N ILE A 83 -5.96 0.11 -12.59
CA ILE A 83 -6.07 -1.07 -11.73
C ILE A 83 -7.04 -0.75 -10.61
N PRO A 84 -8.21 -1.44 -10.54
CA PRO A 84 -9.12 -1.33 -9.42
C PRO A 84 -8.43 -1.69 -8.10
N PHE A 85 -8.81 -1.00 -7.04
CA PHE A 85 -8.35 -1.29 -5.70
C PHE A 85 -9.38 -2.17 -4.98
N SER A 86 -8.92 -3.29 -4.44
CA SER A 86 -9.78 -4.25 -3.74
C SER A 86 -9.39 -4.31 -2.26
N PHE A 87 -10.38 -4.28 -1.37
CA PHE A 87 -10.17 -4.41 0.07
C PHE A 87 -11.42 -4.99 0.75
N THR A 88 -11.23 -5.52 1.99
CA THR A 88 -12.33 -6.02 2.82
C THR A 88 -12.80 -4.94 3.78
N VAL A 89 -14.08 -4.61 3.72
CA VAL A 89 -14.72 -3.57 4.53
C VAL A 89 -14.70 -3.96 6.01
N GLY A 90 -14.35 -3.01 6.88
CA GLY A 90 -14.35 -3.19 8.34
C GLY A 90 -13.11 -3.88 8.91
N THR A 91 -12.09 -4.19 8.10
CA THR A 91 -10.87 -4.88 8.55
C THR A 91 -9.69 -3.96 8.86
N GLY A 92 -9.83 -2.66 8.63
CA GLY A 92 -8.75 -1.69 8.83
C GLY A 92 -7.64 -1.75 7.77
N GLN A 93 -7.92 -2.29 6.59
CA GLN A 93 -6.99 -2.29 5.45
C GLN A 93 -6.84 -0.90 4.83
N VAL A 94 -7.82 -0.04 5.04
CA VAL A 94 -7.85 1.35 4.58
C VAL A 94 -8.11 2.29 5.75
N ILE A 95 -7.91 3.59 5.54
CA ILE A 95 -8.26 4.61 6.54
C ILE A 95 -9.75 4.57 6.87
N SER A 96 -10.11 4.83 8.13
CA SER A 96 -11.48 4.65 8.62
C SER A 96 -12.52 5.45 7.86
N GLY A 97 -12.19 6.67 7.44
CA GLY A 97 -13.10 7.50 6.66
C GLY A 97 -13.37 6.94 5.25
N PHE A 98 -12.39 6.28 4.63
CA PHE A 98 -12.59 5.62 3.33
C PHE A 98 -13.47 4.37 3.47
N ASP A 99 -13.22 3.58 4.51
CA ASP A 99 -14.00 2.39 4.85
C ASP A 99 -15.48 2.75 5.10
N GLU A 100 -15.73 3.82 5.87
CA GLU A 100 -17.08 4.31 6.14
C GLU A 100 -17.77 4.85 4.89
N ALA A 101 -17.00 5.49 3.98
CA ALA A 101 -17.55 6.08 2.75
C ALA A 101 -18.14 5.04 1.79
N VAL A 102 -17.63 3.81 1.76
CA VAL A 102 -18.16 2.76 0.89
C VAL A 102 -19.34 2.01 1.50
N ARG A 103 -19.49 2.03 2.81
CA ARG A 103 -20.61 1.34 3.50
C ARG A 103 -21.96 1.82 3.03
N GLY A 104 -22.89 0.90 2.86
CA GLY A 104 -24.23 1.20 2.34
C GLY A 104 -24.25 1.62 0.88
N GLY A 105 -23.13 1.51 0.17
CA GLY A 105 -23.04 1.73 -1.27
C GLY A 105 -23.48 0.53 -2.08
N LYS A 106 -23.65 0.73 -3.37
CA LYS A 106 -23.99 -0.28 -4.37
C LYS A 106 -23.02 -0.23 -5.52
N VAL A 107 -22.96 -1.30 -6.30
CA VAL A 107 -22.24 -1.31 -7.56
C VAL A 107 -22.75 -0.18 -8.46
N GLY A 108 -21.82 0.60 -9.01
CA GLY A 108 -22.09 1.78 -9.83
C GLY A 108 -22.25 3.09 -9.07
N ASP A 109 -22.28 3.07 -7.71
CA ASP A 109 -22.32 4.31 -6.94
C ASP A 109 -20.98 5.05 -7.07
N VAL A 110 -21.07 6.36 -7.30
CA VAL A 110 -19.93 7.29 -7.19
C VAL A 110 -20.17 8.20 -6.00
N ARG A 111 -19.22 8.22 -5.09
CA ARG A 111 -19.30 9.01 -3.84
C ARG A 111 -18.09 9.89 -3.70
N THR A 112 -18.34 11.14 -3.33
CA THR A 112 -17.28 12.07 -2.94
C THR A 112 -17.35 12.28 -1.44
N VAL A 113 -16.24 12.03 -0.76
CA VAL A 113 -16.13 12.19 0.70
C VAL A 113 -14.87 12.98 1.04
N ARG A 114 -15.02 13.94 1.94
CA ARG A 114 -13.89 14.63 2.57
C ARG A 114 -13.67 14.01 3.94
N ILE A 115 -12.46 13.53 4.17
CA ILE A 115 -12.05 12.79 5.36
C ILE A 115 -11.10 13.68 6.16
N GLU A 116 -11.48 13.98 7.39
CA GLU A 116 -10.64 14.75 8.30
C GLU A 116 -9.40 13.93 8.73
N PRO A 117 -8.29 14.60 9.11
CA PRO A 117 -7.04 13.91 9.47
C PRO A 117 -7.21 12.81 10.50
N ALA A 118 -8.06 13.00 11.51
CA ALA A 118 -8.31 12.01 12.55
C ALA A 118 -8.86 10.67 12.05
N ASN A 119 -9.57 10.68 10.91
CA ASN A 119 -10.13 9.49 10.25
C ASN A 119 -9.31 9.06 9.02
N ALA A 120 -8.16 9.72 8.79
CA ALA A 120 -7.22 9.45 7.72
C ALA A 120 -5.88 8.96 8.31
N TYR A 121 -4.82 9.75 8.14
CA TYR A 121 -3.48 9.41 8.60
C TYR A 121 -3.11 10.05 9.95
N GLY A 122 -4.09 10.60 10.65
CA GLY A 122 -3.93 11.25 11.95
C GLY A 122 -3.52 12.72 11.84
N GLU A 123 -3.62 13.41 12.99
CA GLU A 123 -3.14 14.78 13.11
C GLU A 123 -1.61 14.82 13.08
N TRP A 124 -1.05 15.87 12.51
CA TRP A 124 0.38 16.11 12.64
C TRP A 124 0.75 16.33 14.10
N SER A 125 1.84 15.73 14.56
CA SER A 125 2.27 15.79 15.96
C SER A 125 3.74 16.19 16.07
N GLU A 126 4.01 17.22 16.87
CA GLU A 126 5.38 17.62 17.23
C GLU A 126 6.13 16.49 17.97
N ALA A 127 5.40 15.59 18.65
CA ALA A 127 6.01 14.44 19.32
C ALA A 127 6.69 13.45 18.36
N ASN A 128 6.32 13.49 17.09
CA ASN A 128 6.93 12.70 16.02
C ASN A 128 8.06 13.44 15.30
N VAL A 129 8.42 14.66 15.76
CA VAL A 129 9.61 15.37 15.29
C VAL A 129 10.76 15.01 16.21
N VAL A 130 11.78 14.36 15.65
CA VAL A 130 12.93 13.86 16.41
C VAL A 130 14.21 14.50 15.95
N GLU A 131 15.11 14.77 16.89
CA GLU A 131 16.46 15.23 16.61
C GLU A 131 17.43 14.06 16.78
N VAL A 132 18.20 13.76 15.73
CA VAL A 132 19.17 12.67 15.72
C VAL A 132 20.57 13.21 15.45
N PRO A 133 21.64 12.58 16.00
CA PRO A 133 23.01 12.94 15.67
C PRO A 133 23.25 12.81 14.17
N PHE A 134 23.90 13.80 13.59
CA PHE A 134 24.31 13.80 12.19
C PHE A 134 25.77 13.37 12.06
N ASN A 135 26.05 12.43 11.19
CA ASN A 135 27.38 12.05 10.79
C ASN A 135 27.59 12.38 9.31
N PRO A 136 28.39 13.41 8.99
CA PRO A 136 28.66 13.81 7.60
C PRO A 136 29.30 12.71 6.74
N GLU A 137 29.92 11.70 7.38
CA GLU A 137 30.51 10.56 6.66
C GLU A 137 29.46 9.63 6.04
N GLN A 138 28.19 9.73 6.48
CA GLN A 138 27.07 8.93 5.96
C GLN A 138 26.40 9.56 4.74
N GLY A 139 26.85 10.71 4.32
CA GLY A 139 26.35 11.46 3.17
C GLY A 139 25.73 12.81 3.54
N ASP A 140 25.55 13.64 2.53
CA ASP A 140 24.89 14.94 2.70
C ASP A 140 23.37 14.72 2.67
N VAL A 141 22.65 15.40 3.56
CA VAL A 141 21.19 15.47 3.59
C VAL A 141 20.73 16.91 3.47
N GLU A 142 19.65 17.14 2.75
CA GLU A 142 19.10 18.49 2.52
C GLU A 142 17.73 18.64 3.19
N VAL A 143 17.41 19.86 3.61
CA VAL A 143 16.09 20.20 4.15
C VAL A 143 15.02 19.94 3.08
N GLY A 144 13.94 19.23 3.46
CA GLY A 144 12.87 18.81 2.57
C GLY A 144 13.10 17.44 1.90
N GLU A 145 14.28 16.84 2.09
CA GLU A 145 14.56 15.49 1.59
C GLU A 145 13.81 14.42 2.42
N THR A 146 13.38 13.35 1.76
CA THR A 146 12.83 12.18 2.44
C THR A 146 13.95 11.16 2.64
N VAL A 147 14.20 10.82 3.90
CA VAL A 147 15.17 9.81 4.32
C VAL A 147 14.49 8.59 4.91
N TYR A 148 15.17 7.45 4.93
CA TYR A 148 14.67 6.23 5.55
C TYR A 148 15.47 5.91 6.79
N LEU A 149 14.78 5.75 7.91
CA LEU A 149 15.37 5.31 9.16
C LEU A 149 15.75 3.83 9.08
N THR A 150 16.63 3.39 9.97
CA THR A 150 17.01 1.97 10.09
C THR A 150 15.83 1.04 10.40
N SER A 151 14.74 1.58 10.92
CA SER A 151 13.46 0.87 11.11
C SER A 151 12.69 0.63 9.81
N GLY A 152 13.11 1.25 8.69
CA GLY A 152 12.37 1.26 7.42
C GLY A 152 11.31 2.37 7.32
N GLN A 153 11.12 3.15 8.38
CA GLN A 153 10.19 4.29 8.38
C GLN A 153 10.78 5.45 7.58
N SER A 154 9.97 6.09 6.75
CA SER A 154 10.32 7.34 6.08
C SER A 154 10.23 8.54 7.03
N ALA A 155 11.09 9.52 6.83
CA ALA A 155 11.07 10.78 7.56
C ALA A 155 11.47 11.94 6.64
N VAL A 156 10.92 13.11 6.87
CA VAL A 156 11.28 14.32 6.12
C VAL A 156 12.29 15.13 6.95
N VAL A 157 13.35 15.58 6.30
CA VAL A 157 14.37 16.42 6.92
C VAL A 157 13.84 17.84 7.09
N LEU A 158 13.64 18.29 8.34
CA LEU A 158 13.17 19.64 8.65
C LEU A 158 14.32 20.62 8.85
N LYS A 159 15.44 20.16 9.43
CA LYS A 159 16.59 20.99 9.72
C LYS A 159 17.87 20.17 9.74
N VAL A 160 18.95 20.76 9.25
CA VAL A 160 20.31 20.19 9.30
C VAL A 160 21.22 21.16 10.00
N THR A 161 22.04 20.66 10.94
CA THR A 161 23.13 21.37 11.60
C THR A 161 24.43 20.57 11.44
N GLU A 162 25.55 21.12 11.90
CA GLU A 162 26.84 20.39 11.88
C GLU A 162 26.83 19.11 12.74
N ALA A 163 25.95 19.03 13.75
CA ALA A 163 25.94 17.97 14.73
C ALA A 163 24.65 17.12 14.73
N THR A 164 23.54 17.67 14.22
CA THR A 164 22.22 17.03 14.32
C THR A 164 21.38 17.28 13.08
N VAL A 165 20.46 16.35 12.83
CA VAL A 165 19.38 16.47 11.85
C VAL A 165 18.05 16.35 12.58
N THR A 166 17.12 17.26 12.31
CA THR A 166 15.75 17.19 12.79
C THR A 166 14.90 16.53 11.72
N LEU A 167 14.22 15.44 12.09
CA LEU A 167 13.42 14.61 11.22
C LEU A 167 11.97 14.64 11.65
N ASP A 168 11.07 14.84 10.70
CA ASP A 168 9.64 14.62 10.87
C ASP A 168 9.30 13.18 10.48
N THR A 169 8.87 12.40 11.45
CA THR A 169 8.49 11.00 11.28
C THR A 169 6.97 10.83 11.22
N ASN A 170 6.19 11.91 11.14
CA ASN A 170 4.77 11.83 10.84
C ASN A 170 4.55 11.20 9.47
N HIS A 171 3.35 10.67 9.25
CA HIS A 171 2.95 10.29 7.91
C HIS A 171 2.94 11.54 7.00
N LEU A 172 3.34 11.41 5.73
CA LEU A 172 3.42 12.55 4.80
C LEU A 172 2.11 13.33 4.66
N LEU A 173 0.98 12.63 4.87
CA LEU A 173 -0.37 13.20 4.83
C LEU A 173 -0.98 13.42 6.22
N ALA A 174 -0.18 13.36 7.29
CA ALA A 174 -0.67 13.67 8.63
C ALA A 174 -1.02 15.16 8.74
N GLY A 175 -2.17 15.46 9.35
CA GLY A 175 -2.71 16.82 9.41
C GLY A 175 -3.43 17.29 8.17
N GLU A 176 -3.38 16.53 7.08
CA GLU A 176 -4.07 16.87 5.84
C GLU A 176 -5.46 16.23 5.79
N ALA A 177 -6.46 17.01 5.42
CA ALA A 177 -7.78 16.48 5.08
C ALA A 177 -7.75 15.97 3.64
N LEU A 178 -8.35 14.80 3.43
CA LEU A 178 -8.30 14.11 2.16
C LEU A 178 -9.69 14.06 1.52
N THR A 179 -9.79 14.41 0.26
CA THR A 179 -11.03 14.24 -0.51
C THR A 179 -10.88 13.10 -1.48
N PHE A 180 -11.77 12.11 -1.39
CA PHE A 180 -11.81 10.99 -2.31
C PHE A 180 -13.09 11.02 -3.12
N GLU A 181 -12.95 10.83 -4.42
CA GLU A 181 -14.02 10.37 -5.30
C GLU A 181 -13.87 8.86 -5.46
N ILE A 182 -14.89 8.09 -5.08
CA ILE A 182 -14.86 6.62 -5.02
C ILE A 182 -16.00 6.09 -5.88
N GLU A 183 -15.70 5.24 -6.84
CA GLU A 183 -16.67 4.48 -7.64
C GLU A 183 -16.61 3.00 -7.25
N ILE A 184 -17.75 2.42 -6.86
CA ILE A 184 -17.86 1.01 -6.48
C ILE A 184 -18.10 0.17 -7.74
N LEU A 185 -17.16 -0.71 -8.07
CA LEU A 185 -17.20 -1.53 -9.30
C LEU A 185 -17.78 -2.91 -9.06
N ALA A 186 -17.45 -3.51 -7.91
CA ALA A 186 -17.92 -4.85 -7.57
C ALA A 186 -18.02 -5.02 -6.05
N ILE A 187 -18.92 -5.90 -5.62
CA ILE A 187 -19.12 -6.31 -4.22
C ILE A 187 -19.13 -7.84 -4.21
N THR A 188 -18.26 -8.44 -3.40
CA THR A 188 -18.22 -9.88 -3.16
C THR A 188 -18.49 -10.13 -1.68
N ARG A 189 -19.46 -10.98 -1.37
CA ARG A 189 -19.75 -11.35 0.02
C ARG A 189 -18.59 -12.11 0.64
N GLY A 190 -18.21 -11.72 1.86
CA GLY A 190 -17.21 -12.40 2.68
C GLY A 190 -17.79 -13.56 3.49
#